data_b30e9600db69254d3c50c8eafcb87e38
#
_entry.id   b30e9600db69254d3c50c8eafcb87e38
#
_cell.length_a   1.000
_cell.length_b   1.000
_cell.length_c   1.000
_cell.angle_alpha   90.00
_cell.angle_beta   90.00
_cell.angle_gamma   90.00
#
_symmetry.space_group_name_H-M   'P 1'
#
loop_
_entity.id
_entity.type
_entity.pdbx_description
1 polymer ?
#
loop_
_entity_poly.entity_id
_entity_poly.type
_entity_poly.pdbx_seq_one_letter_code
_entity_poly.pdbx_strand_id
1 'polypeptide(L)'
;PYGGTFLIFSDYMRPAVRLAALQQLPITYVWTHDSVGLGEDGPTHQPVEHLAALRAMPNLVVIRPADAAETVVAWQVALARRHGPTALVFTRQKVPVFDRAVCAPAEGLRRGAYVLADAQGAPPDIVLIGTGSEVQLVLAAQSSLARDGIRARVVSMPSWELFEAESPDYQEAVLPGTVSRRLA
;
A
#
# COMPACT_ATOMS: atom_id res chain seq x y z
N PRO A 1 11.22 5.16 -18.34
CA PRO A 1 10.41 4.17 -19.05
C PRO A 1 9.45 3.48 -18.10
N TYR A 2 8.38 2.91 -18.63
CA TYR A 2 7.45 2.05 -17.88
C TYR A 2 7.06 0.83 -18.72
N GLY A 3 6.64 -0.25 -18.04
CA GLY A 3 6.09 -1.44 -18.65
C GLY A 3 5.10 -2.11 -17.70
N GLY A 4 4.12 -2.82 -18.23
CA GLY A 4 3.05 -3.39 -17.41
C GLY A 4 2.58 -4.76 -17.87
N THR A 5 2.12 -5.55 -16.87
CA THR A 5 1.48 -6.85 -17.04
C THR A 5 0.69 -7.20 -15.77
N PHE A 6 0.19 -8.43 -15.64
CA PHE A 6 -0.37 -8.93 -14.37
C PHE A 6 0.74 -9.21 -13.35
N LEU A 7 0.44 -9.03 -12.07
CA LEU A 7 1.42 -9.20 -10.99
C LEU A 7 2.05 -10.60 -10.99
N ILE A 8 1.28 -11.64 -11.27
CA ILE A 8 1.79 -13.02 -11.34
C ILE A 8 2.97 -13.15 -12.32
N PHE A 9 2.95 -12.40 -13.42
CA PHE A 9 4.01 -12.43 -14.43
C PHE A 9 5.25 -11.62 -14.05
N SER A 10 5.25 -10.97 -12.89
CA SER A 10 6.49 -10.40 -12.32
C SER A 10 7.55 -11.46 -12.09
N ASP A 11 7.17 -12.74 -11.95
CA ASP A 11 8.10 -13.86 -11.84
C ASP A 11 9.01 -13.99 -13.07
N TYR A 12 8.45 -13.77 -14.27
CA TYR A 12 9.25 -13.77 -15.51
C TYR A 12 10.12 -12.51 -15.65
N MET A 13 9.75 -11.42 -14.97
CA MET A 13 10.46 -10.15 -15.00
C MET A 13 11.50 -10.03 -13.89
N ARG A 14 11.50 -10.92 -12.91
CA ARG A 14 12.29 -10.82 -11.67
C ARG A 14 13.78 -10.53 -11.92
N PRO A 15 14.49 -11.20 -12.86
CA PRO A 15 15.89 -10.89 -13.15
C PRO A 15 16.09 -9.46 -13.65
N ALA A 16 15.19 -8.99 -14.53
CA ALA A 16 15.26 -7.63 -15.09
C ALA A 16 14.97 -6.57 -14.03
N VAL A 17 13.95 -6.79 -13.18
CA VAL A 17 13.61 -5.91 -12.05
C VAL A 17 14.78 -5.82 -11.07
N ARG A 18 15.39 -6.96 -10.73
CA ARG A 18 16.56 -7.02 -9.85
C ARG A 18 17.75 -6.26 -10.42
N LEU A 19 18.02 -6.38 -11.71
CA LEU A 19 19.09 -5.64 -12.38
C LEU A 19 18.80 -4.14 -12.41
N ALA A 20 17.56 -3.74 -12.66
CA ALA A 20 17.14 -2.34 -12.60
C ALA A 20 17.33 -1.76 -11.19
N ALA A 21 16.99 -2.52 -10.15
CA ALA A 21 17.18 -2.13 -8.75
C ALA A 21 18.68 -2.02 -8.40
N LEU A 22 19.49 -2.97 -8.83
CA LEU A 22 20.94 -2.97 -8.62
C LEU A 22 21.63 -1.77 -9.29
N GLN A 23 21.20 -1.44 -10.50
CA GLN A 23 21.73 -0.32 -11.29
C GLN A 23 21.06 1.01 -10.96
N GLN A 24 20.09 1.02 -10.03
CA GLN A 24 19.32 2.20 -9.62
C GLN A 24 18.61 2.92 -10.78
N LEU A 25 18.14 2.15 -11.77
CA LEU A 25 17.46 2.70 -12.95
C LEU A 25 16.04 3.19 -12.59
N PRO A 26 15.64 4.40 -13.04
CA PRO A 26 14.31 4.94 -12.77
C PRO A 26 13.25 4.34 -13.71
N ILE A 27 12.91 3.08 -13.48
CA ILE A 27 11.92 2.34 -14.25
C ILE A 27 10.65 2.19 -13.41
N THR A 28 9.49 2.45 -14.01
CA THR A 28 8.18 2.20 -13.39
C THR A 28 7.61 0.89 -13.94
N TYR A 29 7.46 -0.09 -13.06
CA TYR A 29 6.72 -1.32 -13.34
C TYR A 29 5.27 -1.15 -12.92
N VAL A 30 4.34 -1.51 -13.80
CA VAL A 30 2.90 -1.42 -13.54
C VAL A 30 2.33 -2.82 -13.56
N TRP A 31 1.94 -3.33 -12.40
CA TRP A 31 1.37 -4.65 -12.28
C TRP A 31 -0.07 -4.58 -11.77
N THR A 32 -0.97 -5.22 -12.50
CA THR A 32 -2.38 -5.32 -12.14
C THR A 32 -2.72 -6.72 -11.66
N HIS A 33 -3.97 -6.95 -11.22
CA HIS A 33 -4.43 -8.26 -10.77
C HIS A 33 -3.62 -8.77 -9.57
N ASP A 34 -3.59 -7.96 -8.51
CA ASP A 34 -2.64 -8.01 -7.40
C ASP A 34 -2.92 -9.08 -6.33
N SER A 35 -4.06 -9.77 -6.40
CA SER A 35 -4.50 -10.66 -5.32
C SER A 35 -5.34 -11.84 -5.81
N VAL A 36 -5.69 -12.72 -4.89
CA VAL A 36 -6.64 -13.82 -5.12
C VAL A 36 -8.04 -13.34 -5.53
N GLY A 37 -8.35 -12.07 -5.27
CA GLY A 37 -9.62 -11.42 -5.64
C GLY A 37 -9.77 -11.16 -7.15
N LEU A 38 -8.79 -11.50 -7.99
CA LEU A 38 -8.90 -11.37 -9.44
C LEU A 38 -10.01 -12.27 -10.04
N GLY A 39 -10.37 -13.38 -9.37
CA GLY A 39 -11.56 -14.18 -9.67
C GLY A 39 -11.33 -15.27 -10.70
N GLU A 40 -12.04 -15.20 -11.83
CA GLU A 40 -12.21 -16.30 -12.79
C GLU A 40 -10.96 -16.76 -13.54
N ASP A 41 -9.90 -15.96 -13.61
CA ASP A 41 -8.63 -16.35 -14.24
C ASP A 41 -7.95 -17.52 -13.51
N GLY A 42 -8.35 -17.76 -12.27
CA GLY A 42 -7.97 -18.93 -11.49
C GLY A 42 -6.57 -18.90 -10.90
N PRO A 43 -6.13 -20.01 -10.28
CA PRO A 43 -4.93 -20.04 -9.45
C PRO A 43 -3.63 -19.78 -10.20
N THR A 44 -3.59 -20.00 -11.52
CA THR A 44 -2.40 -19.68 -12.34
C THR A 44 -2.14 -18.19 -12.49
N HIS A 45 -3.11 -17.34 -12.13
CA HIS A 45 -3.03 -15.89 -12.26
C HIS A 45 -3.19 -15.18 -10.90
N GLN A 46 -3.41 -15.93 -9.82
CA GLN A 46 -3.62 -15.42 -8.47
C GLN A 46 -2.28 -15.30 -7.71
N PRO A 47 -1.71 -14.10 -7.55
CA PRO A 47 -0.47 -13.93 -6.81
C PRO A 47 -0.71 -14.13 -5.31
N VAL A 48 0.24 -14.78 -4.64
CA VAL A 48 0.24 -15.01 -3.19
C VAL A 48 1.49 -14.42 -2.56
N GLU A 49 2.69 -14.92 -2.93
CA GLU A 49 3.97 -14.54 -2.36
C GLU A 49 4.64 -13.34 -3.06
N HIS A 50 4.09 -12.88 -4.18
CA HIS A 50 4.74 -11.93 -5.09
C HIS A 50 5.07 -10.59 -4.42
N LEU A 51 4.16 -10.04 -3.62
CA LEU A 51 4.41 -8.78 -2.90
C LEU A 51 5.58 -8.93 -1.92
N ALA A 52 5.60 -10.00 -1.13
CA ALA A 52 6.69 -10.26 -0.19
C ALA A 52 8.02 -10.44 -0.91
N ALA A 53 8.01 -11.18 -2.02
CA ALA A 53 9.19 -11.41 -2.84
C ALA A 53 9.73 -10.13 -3.52
N LEU A 54 8.85 -9.22 -3.92
CA LEU A 54 9.23 -7.91 -4.48
C LEU A 54 9.79 -7.00 -3.40
N ARG A 55 9.16 -6.93 -2.22
CA ARG A 55 9.63 -6.15 -1.07
C ARG A 55 10.98 -6.62 -0.52
N ALA A 56 11.32 -7.89 -0.71
CA ALA A 56 12.65 -8.40 -0.36
C ALA A 56 13.77 -7.91 -1.29
N MET A 57 13.46 -7.19 -2.37
CA MET A 57 14.43 -6.74 -3.35
C MET A 57 14.95 -5.33 -2.99
N PRO A 58 16.22 -5.18 -2.60
CA PRO A 58 16.78 -3.87 -2.24
C PRO A 58 16.63 -2.85 -3.38
N ASN A 59 16.41 -1.59 -3.03
CA ASN A 59 16.20 -0.45 -3.94
C ASN A 59 14.93 -0.49 -4.79
N LEU A 60 14.10 -1.52 -4.72
CA LEU A 60 12.78 -1.52 -5.33
C LEU A 60 11.79 -0.89 -4.33
N VAL A 61 11.05 0.12 -4.76
CA VAL A 61 9.93 0.67 -4.00
C VAL A 61 8.64 0.07 -4.55
N VAL A 62 7.88 -0.60 -3.69
CA VAL A 62 6.57 -1.18 -4.04
C VAL A 62 5.46 -0.30 -3.48
N ILE A 63 4.57 0.16 -4.35
CA ILE A 63 3.42 1.01 -3.97
C ILE A 63 2.13 0.32 -4.40
N ARG A 64 1.27 0.04 -3.45
CA ARG A 64 -0.04 -0.59 -3.65
C ARG A 64 -1.15 0.36 -3.19
N PRO A 65 -1.62 1.28 -4.06
CA PRO A 65 -2.60 2.29 -3.69
C PRO A 65 -4.00 1.68 -3.49
N ALA A 66 -4.78 2.31 -2.61
CA ALA A 66 -6.08 1.82 -2.19
C ALA A 66 -7.23 2.31 -3.08
N ASP A 67 -7.11 3.49 -3.66
CA ASP A 67 -8.15 4.13 -4.46
C ASP A 67 -7.59 4.98 -5.60
N ALA A 68 -8.48 5.63 -6.36
CA ALA A 68 -8.08 6.48 -7.47
C ALA A 68 -7.24 7.69 -7.02
N ALA A 69 -7.53 8.28 -5.87
CA ALA A 69 -6.78 9.43 -5.37
C ALA A 69 -5.35 9.02 -4.97
N GLU A 70 -5.19 7.91 -4.25
CA GLU A 70 -3.87 7.35 -3.95
C GLU A 70 -3.13 6.92 -5.23
N THR A 71 -3.84 6.43 -6.26
CA THR A 71 -3.24 6.06 -7.55
C THR A 71 -2.57 7.26 -8.22
N VAL A 72 -3.21 8.43 -8.20
CA VAL A 72 -2.61 9.66 -8.74
C VAL A 72 -1.31 10.01 -8.01
N VAL A 73 -1.31 9.96 -6.68
CA VAL A 73 -0.12 10.25 -5.88
C VAL A 73 0.97 9.19 -6.10
N ALA A 74 0.59 7.91 -6.22
CA ALA A 74 1.53 6.82 -6.50
C ALA A 74 2.28 7.03 -7.83
N TRP A 75 1.58 7.45 -8.89
CA TRP A 75 2.20 7.82 -10.15
C TRP A 75 3.14 9.03 -10.02
N GLN A 76 2.74 10.05 -9.25
CA GLN A 76 3.61 11.21 -9.01
C GLN A 76 4.90 10.80 -8.29
N VAL A 77 4.82 9.92 -7.29
CA VAL A 77 5.98 9.39 -6.56
C VAL A 77 6.87 8.60 -7.51
N ALA A 78 6.29 7.67 -8.30
CA ALA A 78 7.04 6.84 -9.25
C ALA A 78 7.79 7.69 -10.31
N LEU A 79 7.14 8.71 -10.86
CA LEU A 79 7.72 9.58 -11.87
C LEU A 79 8.79 10.53 -11.31
N ALA A 80 8.65 10.93 -10.04
CA ALA A 80 9.63 11.78 -9.37
C ALA A 80 10.89 11.02 -8.93
N ARG A 81 10.78 9.69 -8.70
CA ARG A 81 11.90 8.86 -8.25
C ARG A 81 12.96 8.72 -9.34
N ARG A 82 14.21 9.09 -9.02
CA ARG A 82 15.35 9.08 -9.94
C ARG A 82 16.37 7.97 -9.65
N HIS A 83 16.35 7.42 -8.46
CA HIS A 83 17.32 6.42 -7.99
C HIS A 83 16.60 5.11 -7.62
N GLY A 84 16.53 4.20 -8.58
CA GLY A 84 15.90 2.90 -8.45
C GLY A 84 14.49 2.81 -9.05
N PRO A 85 14.04 1.58 -9.29
CA PRO A 85 12.74 1.31 -9.87
C PRO A 85 11.61 1.45 -8.84
N THR A 86 10.41 1.69 -9.37
CA THR A 86 9.16 1.69 -8.59
C THR A 86 8.18 0.69 -9.21
N ALA A 87 7.58 -0.13 -8.37
CA ALA A 87 6.51 -1.04 -8.71
C ALA A 87 5.16 -0.45 -8.27
N LEU A 88 4.30 -0.13 -9.21
CA LEU A 88 2.91 0.24 -8.96
C LEU A 88 2.05 -1.01 -9.09
N VAL A 89 1.39 -1.40 -8.01
CA VAL A 89 0.62 -2.64 -7.94
C VAL A 89 -0.86 -2.32 -7.74
N PHE A 90 -1.68 -2.71 -8.72
CA PHE A 90 -3.09 -2.36 -8.77
C PHE A 90 -3.99 -3.58 -8.69
N THR A 91 -5.13 -3.40 -8.06
CA THR A 91 -6.17 -4.43 -8.02
C THR A 91 -6.94 -4.53 -9.34
N ARG A 92 -7.55 -5.70 -9.60
CA ARG A 92 -8.52 -5.90 -10.68
C ARG A 92 -9.92 -5.45 -10.27
N GLN A 93 -10.25 -5.63 -9.00
CA GLN A 93 -11.61 -5.35 -8.51
C GLN A 93 -11.89 -3.85 -8.54
N LYS A 94 -13.17 -3.52 -8.62
CA LYS A 94 -13.63 -2.16 -8.36
C LYS A 94 -13.48 -1.86 -6.88
N VAL A 95 -12.86 -0.74 -6.56
CA VAL A 95 -12.73 -0.22 -5.21
C VAL A 95 -13.42 1.13 -5.11
N PRO A 96 -13.96 1.51 -3.95
CA PRO A 96 -14.54 2.83 -3.75
C PRO A 96 -13.44 3.90 -3.77
N VAL A 97 -13.78 5.10 -4.20
CA VAL A 97 -12.96 6.30 -3.97
C VAL A 97 -13.36 6.86 -2.62
N PHE A 98 -12.40 7.02 -1.71
CA PHE A 98 -12.68 7.49 -0.36
C PHE A 98 -13.03 8.97 -0.35
N ASP A 99 -14.04 9.32 0.45
CA ASP A 99 -14.42 10.72 0.68
C ASP A 99 -13.33 11.41 1.52
N ARG A 100 -12.60 12.32 0.90
CA ARG A 100 -11.51 13.06 1.54
C ARG A 100 -12.01 14.22 2.44
N ALA A 101 -13.32 14.39 2.56
CA ALA A 101 -13.89 15.25 3.61
C ALA A 101 -13.89 14.57 4.98
N VAL A 102 -13.88 13.23 5.01
CA VAL A 102 -13.88 12.42 6.25
C VAL A 102 -12.62 11.58 6.41
N CYS A 103 -11.94 11.24 5.33
CA CYS A 103 -10.66 10.55 5.32
C CYS A 103 -9.52 11.56 5.07
N ALA A 104 -8.34 11.26 5.59
CA ALA A 104 -7.16 12.09 5.35
C ALA A 104 -6.79 12.18 3.85
N PRO A 105 -6.11 13.27 3.43
CA PRO A 105 -5.68 13.47 2.05
C PRO A 105 -4.77 12.34 1.54
N ALA A 106 -4.91 11.98 0.26
CA ALA A 106 -4.14 10.91 -0.38
C ALA A 106 -2.63 11.21 -0.47
N GLU A 107 -2.23 12.47 -0.32
CA GLU A 107 -0.84 12.93 -0.27
C GLU A 107 -0.02 12.22 0.80
N GLY A 108 -0.68 11.70 1.85
CA GLY A 108 -0.05 10.86 2.87
C GLY A 108 0.66 9.63 2.30
N LEU A 109 0.25 9.14 1.12
CA LEU A 109 0.92 8.04 0.40
C LEU A 109 2.40 8.33 0.14
N ARG A 110 2.79 9.60 -0.08
CA ARG A 110 4.19 9.97 -0.33
C ARG A 110 5.13 9.55 0.78
N ARG A 111 4.60 9.37 1.98
CA ARG A 111 5.30 8.93 3.18
C ARG A 111 5.20 7.43 3.43
N GLY A 112 4.63 6.68 2.49
CA GLY A 112 4.54 5.22 2.52
C GLY A 112 3.44 4.65 3.39
N ALA A 113 3.12 5.28 4.52
CA ALA A 113 1.94 5.00 5.35
C ALA A 113 1.45 6.28 6.01
N TYR A 114 0.14 6.35 6.26
CA TYR A 114 -0.46 7.49 6.94
C TYR A 114 -1.77 7.09 7.64
N VAL A 115 -2.14 7.86 8.66
CA VAL A 115 -3.44 7.69 9.32
C VAL A 115 -4.52 8.17 8.37
N LEU A 116 -5.29 7.23 7.82
CA LEU A 116 -6.39 7.50 6.88
C LEU A 116 -7.64 7.96 7.63
N ALA A 117 -7.96 7.30 8.74
CA ALA A 117 -9.05 7.67 9.63
C ALA A 117 -8.65 7.39 11.07
N ASP A 118 -8.71 8.40 11.92
CA ASP A 118 -8.29 8.24 13.32
C ASP A 118 -9.45 7.86 14.23
N ALA A 119 -9.09 7.38 15.41
CA ALA A 119 -10.00 7.16 16.52
C ALA A 119 -10.54 8.51 17.03
N GLN A 120 -11.82 8.57 17.35
CA GLN A 120 -12.42 9.80 17.88
C GLN A 120 -12.27 9.89 19.42
N GLY A 121 -11.93 11.07 19.89
CA GLY A 121 -12.07 11.47 21.29
C GLY A 121 -10.97 11.01 22.25
N ALA A 122 -10.14 10.01 21.91
CA ALA A 122 -9.05 9.50 22.76
C ALA A 122 -8.06 8.63 21.93
N PRO A 123 -6.91 8.25 22.48
CA PRO A 123 -6.01 7.31 21.82
C PRO A 123 -6.71 6.03 21.37
N PRO A 124 -6.30 5.41 20.23
CA PRO A 124 -6.92 4.21 19.73
C PRO A 124 -6.66 3.00 20.67
N ASP A 125 -7.65 2.11 20.73
CA ASP A 125 -7.52 0.82 21.40
C ASP A 125 -6.86 -0.23 20.52
N ILE A 126 -6.96 -0.02 19.17
CA ILE A 126 -6.40 -0.90 18.13
C ILE A 126 -6.01 -0.08 16.90
N VAL A 127 -4.95 -0.51 16.22
CA VAL A 127 -4.57 -0.02 14.89
C VAL A 127 -4.91 -1.07 13.84
N LEU A 128 -5.70 -0.68 12.83
CA LEU A 128 -6.02 -1.49 11.65
C LEU A 128 -5.18 -0.99 10.49
N ILE A 129 -4.40 -1.88 9.88
CA ILE A 129 -3.48 -1.53 8.79
C ILE A 129 -3.99 -2.21 7.52
N GLY A 130 -4.18 -1.43 6.46
CA GLY A 130 -4.57 -1.96 5.15
C GLY A 130 -3.67 -1.46 4.04
N THR A 131 -3.59 -2.21 2.95
CA THR A 131 -2.90 -1.83 1.73
C THR A 131 -3.75 -2.19 0.52
N GLY A 132 -3.72 -1.36 -0.53
CA GLY A 132 -4.47 -1.63 -1.74
C GLY A 132 -5.97 -1.84 -1.49
N SER A 133 -6.55 -2.85 -2.13
CA SER A 133 -7.99 -3.14 -2.05
C SER A 133 -8.49 -3.46 -0.64
N GLU A 134 -7.63 -3.84 0.30
CA GLU A 134 -8.01 -4.18 1.66
C GLU A 134 -8.26 -2.96 2.55
N VAL A 135 -7.84 -1.76 2.16
CA VAL A 135 -8.07 -0.54 2.94
C VAL A 135 -9.56 -0.26 3.16
N GLN A 136 -10.40 -0.52 2.16
CA GLN A 136 -11.86 -0.39 2.33
C GLN A 136 -12.41 -1.33 3.41
N LEU A 137 -11.82 -2.52 3.58
CA LEU A 137 -12.26 -3.50 4.57
C LEU A 137 -11.92 -3.04 5.99
N VAL A 138 -10.73 -2.48 6.20
CA VAL A 138 -10.34 -1.96 7.51
C VAL A 138 -11.11 -0.68 7.88
N LEU A 139 -11.51 0.16 6.90
CA LEU A 139 -12.44 1.27 7.12
C LEU A 139 -13.84 0.78 7.54
N ALA A 140 -14.35 -0.26 6.88
CA ALA A 140 -15.63 -0.86 7.27
C ALA A 140 -15.54 -1.50 8.68
N ALA A 141 -14.41 -2.15 8.99
CA ALA A 141 -14.17 -2.73 10.31
C ALA A 141 -14.12 -1.65 11.40
N GLN A 142 -13.48 -0.49 11.15
CA GLN A 142 -13.49 0.65 12.08
C GLN A 142 -14.93 1.04 12.47
N SER A 143 -15.80 1.17 11.46
CA SER A 143 -17.21 1.55 11.68
C SER A 143 -17.97 0.50 12.48
N SER A 144 -17.63 -0.79 12.34
CA SER A 144 -18.24 -1.86 13.12
C SER A 144 -17.74 -1.86 14.57
N LEU A 145 -16.43 -1.73 14.77
CA LEU A 145 -15.81 -1.66 16.09
C LEU A 145 -16.29 -0.46 16.90
N ALA A 146 -16.52 0.67 16.24
CA ALA A 146 -17.06 1.87 16.90
C ALA A 146 -18.45 1.64 17.50
N ARG A 147 -19.30 0.79 16.92
CA ARG A 147 -20.60 0.40 17.47
C ARG A 147 -20.48 -0.42 18.75
N ASP A 148 -19.37 -1.12 18.89
CA ASP A 148 -19.02 -1.92 20.07
C ASP A 148 -18.19 -1.12 21.09
N GLY A 149 -18.06 0.19 20.88
CA GLY A 149 -17.30 1.09 21.77
C GLY A 149 -15.78 0.96 21.66
N ILE A 150 -15.26 0.26 20.63
CA ILE A 150 -13.83 0.07 20.40
C ILE A 150 -13.35 1.16 19.44
N ARG A 151 -12.34 1.91 19.88
CA ARG A 151 -11.74 3.01 19.09
C ARG A 151 -10.61 2.45 18.24
N ALA A 152 -10.83 2.44 16.94
CA ALA A 152 -9.85 1.95 15.98
C ALA A 152 -9.24 3.11 15.17
N ARG A 153 -7.92 3.10 14.98
CA ARG A 153 -7.22 3.90 13.99
C ARG A 153 -7.06 3.08 12.73
N VAL A 154 -7.36 3.67 11.57
CA VAL A 154 -7.09 3.06 10.26
C VAL A 154 -5.87 3.71 9.63
N VAL A 155 -4.91 2.88 9.25
CA VAL A 155 -3.70 3.26 8.54
C VAL A 155 -3.75 2.69 7.13
N SER A 156 -3.64 3.55 6.11
CA SER A 156 -3.30 3.11 4.76
C SER A 156 -1.78 2.99 4.68
N MET A 157 -1.29 1.82 4.29
CA MET A 157 0.14 1.50 4.16
C MET A 157 0.47 1.05 2.74
N PRO A 158 0.44 1.94 1.76
CA PRO A 158 0.72 1.60 0.37
C PRO A 158 2.16 1.19 0.09
N SER A 159 3.15 1.65 0.87
CA SER A 159 4.56 1.31 0.66
C SER A 159 5.34 1.21 1.97
N TRP A 160 5.89 0.04 2.23
CA TRP A 160 6.74 -0.19 3.40
C TRP A 160 8.06 0.56 3.27
N GLU A 161 8.68 0.50 2.10
CA GLU A 161 10.01 1.06 1.83
C GLU A 161 10.02 2.59 2.02
N LEU A 162 8.96 3.26 1.60
CA LEU A 162 8.81 4.71 1.82
C LEU A 162 8.56 5.02 3.29
N PHE A 163 7.77 4.21 3.99
CA PHE A 163 7.48 4.41 5.40
C PHE A 163 8.68 4.15 6.30
N GLU A 164 9.46 3.11 6.00
CA GLU A 164 10.70 2.78 6.71
C GLU A 164 11.78 3.87 6.55
N ALA A 165 11.75 4.63 5.46
CA ALA A 165 12.64 5.75 5.23
C ALA A 165 12.25 7.04 5.99
N GLU A 166 11.07 7.07 6.60
CA GLU A 166 10.59 8.21 7.38
C GLU A 166 11.27 8.29 8.76
N SER A 167 11.20 9.49 9.35
CA SER A 167 11.73 9.71 10.70
C SER A 167 11.03 8.81 11.74
N PRO A 168 11.74 8.39 12.81
CA PRO A 168 11.13 7.64 13.91
C PRO A 168 9.92 8.34 14.51
N ASP A 169 9.94 9.67 14.61
CA ASP A 169 8.82 10.46 15.16
C ASP A 169 7.58 10.33 14.28
N TYR A 170 7.74 10.28 12.96
CA TYR A 170 6.61 10.07 12.07
C TYR A 170 6.09 8.64 12.15
N GLN A 171 6.99 7.67 12.16
CA GLN A 171 6.63 6.27 12.32
C GLN A 171 5.84 6.04 13.60
N GLU A 172 6.29 6.63 14.71
CA GLU A 172 5.60 6.58 15.99
C GLU A 172 4.25 7.32 15.96
N ALA A 173 4.15 8.46 15.26
CA ALA A 173 2.89 9.17 15.11
C ALA A 173 1.83 8.35 14.33
N VAL A 174 2.24 7.58 13.33
CA VAL A 174 1.35 6.71 12.53
C VAL A 174 1.04 5.41 13.26
N LEU A 175 2.06 4.74 13.80
CA LEU A 175 2.00 3.45 14.50
C LEU A 175 2.52 3.57 15.93
N PRO A 176 1.76 4.17 16.86
CA PRO A 176 2.24 4.45 18.21
C PRO A 176 2.59 3.17 18.96
N GLY A 177 3.80 3.12 19.52
CA GLY A 177 4.31 1.98 20.30
C GLY A 177 3.47 1.65 21.54
N THR A 178 2.73 2.64 22.03
CA THR A 178 1.80 2.48 23.17
C THR A 178 0.57 1.65 22.80
N VAL A 179 0.24 1.48 21.51
CA VAL A 179 -0.88 0.66 21.04
C VAL A 179 -0.34 -0.67 20.52
N SER A 180 -0.34 -1.69 21.38
CA SER A 180 0.17 -3.03 21.06
C SER A 180 -0.78 -3.86 20.20
N ARG A 181 -2.08 -3.56 20.23
CA ARG A 181 -3.07 -4.27 19.40
C ARG A 181 -3.02 -3.73 17.98
N ARG A 182 -2.53 -4.55 17.05
CA ARG A 182 -2.44 -4.21 15.63
C ARG A 182 -2.91 -5.36 14.79
N LEU A 183 -3.69 -5.07 13.75
CA LEU A 183 -4.15 -6.03 12.75
C LEU A 183 -3.72 -5.49 11.37
N ALA A 184 -3.04 -6.32 10.55
CA ALA A 184 -2.61 -6.03 9.18
C ALA A 184 -3.07 -7.13 8.23
#